data_e8d5b052844df188f00731cd403ccce2
#
_entry.id   e8d5b052844df188f00731cd403ccce2
#
_cell.length_a   1.000
_cell.length_b   1.000
_cell.length_c   1.000
_cell.angle_alpha   90.00
_cell.angle_beta   90.00
_cell.angle_gamma   90.00
#
_symmetry.space_group_name_H-M   'P 1'
#
loop_
_entity.id
_entity.type
_entity.pdbx_description
1 polymer ?
#
loop_
_entity_poly.entity_id
_entity_poly.type
_entity_poly.pdbx_seq_one_letter_code
_entity_poly.pdbx_strand_id
1 'polypeptide(L)'
;VGSEMCIRDRFADCVYVCTQDRMHFEPVMQALEKGYDVLCEKPMSYDRTELIAMGEKARQTGRVLSICHVLRYSPFFVKLKELIDSGAIGQLVSIQHIESVGYWHMAHSFVRGNWSRSEDSCPMILAKCCHDTDILTWLAGSSCAAVSSFGSLAHFNAAHKPDGATEYCLDGCMHRDRCPYYAPRFYLEHPKAVSDGFVSVVSLDPSREAVLNALQRGPYGRCIYQCDNDVVDNQVVNLLYENGVSVSMTMCAFTEHCERIINVMGSCGQIRGNMESSTLEISDFASGNHTTLHVH
;
A
#
# COMPACT_ATOMS: atom_id res chain seq x y z
N VAL A 1 4.28 -21.89 -3.98
CA VAL A 1 4.03 -23.24 -3.49
C VAL A 1 5.01 -23.48 -2.36
N GLY A 2 4.78 -22.84 -1.22
CA GLY A 2 5.35 -23.29 0.04
C GLY A 2 4.62 -24.57 0.40
N SER A 3 5.15 -25.70 0.00
CA SER A 3 4.49 -26.94 0.27
C SER A 3 4.43 -27.18 1.78
N GLU A 4 3.34 -27.76 2.25
CA GLU A 4 3.22 -28.32 3.62
C GLU A 4 4.45 -29.14 4.05
N MET A 5 5.21 -29.64 3.08
CA MET A 5 6.41 -30.41 3.25
C MET A 5 7.58 -29.58 3.85
N CYS A 6 7.78 -28.32 3.45
CA CYS A 6 8.78 -27.43 4.04
C CYS A 6 8.51 -27.13 5.51
N ILE A 7 7.22 -27.05 5.86
CA ILE A 7 6.78 -26.80 7.22
C ILE A 7 6.83 -28.09 8.07
N ARG A 8 6.73 -29.28 7.45
CA ARG A 8 6.75 -30.56 8.18
C ARG A 8 8.12 -30.97 8.72
N ASP A 9 9.19 -30.81 7.96
CA ASP A 9 10.44 -31.55 8.20
C ASP A 9 11.65 -30.68 8.57
N ARG A 10 11.48 -29.35 8.73
CA ARG A 10 12.53 -28.38 9.01
C ARG A 10 13.86 -28.66 8.27
N PHE A 11 13.87 -28.40 6.97
CA PHE A 11 15.07 -28.53 6.15
C PHE A 11 15.64 -27.17 5.66
N ALA A 12 15.15 -26.06 6.24
CA ALA A 12 15.62 -24.70 6.01
C ALA A 12 15.75 -23.96 7.34
N ASP A 13 16.41 -22.82 7.36
CA ASP A 13 16.55 -21.96 8.53
C ASP A 13 15.44 -20.92 8.62
N CYS A 14 14.88 -20.50 7.47
CA CYS A 14 13.89 -19.45 7.35
C CYS A 14 12.76 -19.87 6.39
N VAL A 15 11.55 -19.34 6.66
CA VAL A 15 10.38 -19.51 5.82
C VAL A 15 9.88 -18.14 5.39
N TYR A 16 9.58 -17.99 4.08
CA TYR A 16 8.90 -16.82 3.54
C TYR A 16 7.40 -17.13 3.35
N VAL A 17 6.55 -16.38 4.05
CA VAL A 17 5.09 -16.49 3.95
C VAL A 17 4.60 -15.38 3.03
N CYS A 18 4.28 -15.76 1.78
CA CYS A 18 3.84 -14.89 0.69
C CYS A 18 2.45 -15.30 0.18
N THR A 19 1.59 -15.75 1.07
CA THR A 19 0.20 -16.11 0.78
C THR A 19 -0.69 -14.88 0.66
N GLN A 20 -1.98 -15.06 0.43
CA GLN A 20 -2.93 -13.95 0.48
C GLN A 20 -3.11 -13.44 1.91
N ASP A 21 -3.51 -12.17 2.06
CA ASP A 21 -3.53 -11.42 3.32
C ASP A 21 -4.15 -12.19 4.51
N ARG A 22 -5.27 -12.89 4.29
CA ARG A 22 -5.97 -13.68 5.31
C ARG A 22 -5.36 -15.05 5.61
N MET A 23 -4.35 -15.44 4.86
CA MET A 23 -3.71 -16.75 4.96
C MET A 23 -2.33 -16.71 5.61
N HIS A 24 -1.95 -15.61 6.27
CA HIS A 24 -0.65 -15.45 6.87
C HIS A 24 -0.54 -16.16 8.23
N PHE A 25 -1.58 -16.11 9.05
CA PHE A 25 -1.55 -16.52 10.46
C PHE A 25 -1.09 -17.97 10.63
N GLU A 26 -1.79 -18.90 10.04
CA GLU A 26 -1.53 -20.33 10.27
C GLU A 26 -0.12 -20.77 9.81
N PRO A 27 0.37 -20.42 8.59
CA PRO A 27 1.73 -20.75 8.19
C PRO A 27 2.80 -20.14 9.09
N VAL A 28 2.62 -18.88 9.54
CA VAL A 28 3.56 -18.22 10.44
C VAL A 28 3.63 -18.94 11.79
N MET A 29 2.48 -19.25 12.40
CA MET A 29 2.41 -19.95 13.69
C MET A 29 3.08 -21.32 13.62
N GLN A 30 2.80 -22.10 12.58
CA GLN A 30 3.41 -23.42 12.38
C GLN A 30 4.91 -23.34 12.13
N ALA A 31 5.38 -22.35 11.35
CA ALA A 31 6.80 -22.17 11.08
C ALA A 31 7.56 -21.79 12.36
N LEU A 32 7.06 -20.84 13.14
CA LEU A 32 7.65 -20.44 14.42
C LEU A 32 7.70 -21.60 15.42
N GLU A 33 6.62 -22.39 15.52
CA GLU A 33 6.57 -23.56 16.41
C GLU A 33 7.59 -24.64 16.05
N LYS A 34 7.88 -24.80 14.75
CA LYS A 34 8.92 -25.71 14.24
C LYS A 34 10.33 -25.13 14.33
N GLY A 35 10.48 -23.91 14.85
CA GLY A 35 11.76 -23.27 15.09
C GLY A 35 12.37 -22.61 13.86
N TYR A 36 11.58 -22.27 12.84
CA TYR A 36 12.03 -21.42 11.73
C TYR A 36 12.00 -19.94 12.11
N ASP A 37 12.92 -19.17 11.55
CA ASP A 37 12.75 -17.74 11.41
C ASP A 37 11.77 -17.45 10.26
N VAL A 38 10.97 -16.40 10.37
CA VAL A 38 9.89 -16.13 9.41
C VAL A 38 9.97 -14.71 8.86
N LEU A 39 9.91 -14.58 7.54
CA LEU A 39 9.59 -13.34 6.84
C LEU A 39 8.16 -13.45 6.32
N CYS A 40 7.26 -12.60 6.81
CA CYS A 40 5.86 -12.59 6.44
C CYS A 40 5.54 -11.36 5.58
N GLU A 41 4.79 -11.56 4.49
CA GLU A 41 4.25 -10.45 3.70
C GLU A 41 3.30 -9.57 4.51
N LYS A 42 3.17 -8.33 4.07
CA LYS A 42 2.24 -7.34 4.62
C LYS A 42 0.83 -7.48 3.98
N PRO A 43 -0.23 -7.13 4.71
CA PRO A 43 -0.27 -6.85 6.14
C PRO A 43 -0.06 -8.13 6.94
N MET A 44 0.54 -8.04 8.11
CA MET A 44 0.83 -9.19 8.96
C MET A 44 -0.41 -10.04 9.27
N SER A 45 -1.53 -9.39 9.61
CA SER A 45 -2.89 -9.93 9.72
C SER A 45 -3.88 -8.79 9.75
N TYR A 46 -5.14 -9.08 9.45
CA TYR A 46 -6.29 -8.18 9.62
C TYR A 46 -6.93 -8.29 11.03
N ASP A 47 -6.61 -9.32 11.78
CA ASP A 47 -7.14 -9.60 13.11
C ASP A 47 -6.11 -9.24 14.20
N ARG A 48 -6.53 -8.39 15.14
CA ARG A 48 -5.66 -7.97 16.25
C ARG A 48 -5.23 -9.13 17.14
N THR A 49 -6.08 -10.14 17.33
CA THR A 49 -5.76 -11.30 18.15
C THR A 49 -4.67 -12.14 17.52
N GLU A 50 -4.74 -12.32 16.21
CA GLU A 50 -3.70 -13.01 15.43
C GLU A 50 -2.35 -12.26 15.49
N LEU A 51 -2.38 -10.91 15.31
CA LEU A 51 -1.17 -10.08 15.41
C LEU A 51 -0.44 -10.29 16.75
N ILE A 52 -1.21 -10.27 17.84
CA ILE A 52 -0.66 -10.49 19.20
C ILE A 52 -0.10 -11.90 19.33
N ALA A 53 -0.86 -12.92 18.91
CA ALA A 53 -0.46 -14.32 19.00
C ALA A 53 0.81 -14.62 18.21
N MET A 54 0.96 -14.09 16.98
CA MET A 54 2.17 -14.24 16.17
C MET A 54 3.39 -13.62 16.85
N GLY A 55 3.26 -12.40 17.38
CA GLY A 55 4.34 -11.73 18.11
C GLY A 55 4.72 -12.46 19.42
N GLU A 56 3.74 -13.00 20.14
CA GLU A 56 3.97 -13.80 21.33
C GLU A 56 4.65 -15.14 21.01
N LYS A 57 4.20 -15.83 19.96
CA LYS A 57 4.81 -17.08 19.51
C LYS A 57 6.28 -16.86 19.12
N ALA A 58 6.61 -15.80 18.39
CA ALA A 58 8.00 -15.46 18.04
C ALA A 58 8.87 -15.29 19.30
N ARG A 59 8.37 -14.56 20.32
CA ARG A 59 9.07 -14.38 21.59
C ARG A 59 9.23 -15.71 22.36
N GLN A 60 8.19 -16.53 22.42
CA GLN A 60 8.21 -17.83 23.12
C GLN A 60 9.20 -18.82 22.49
N THR A 61 9.29 -18.84 21.17
CA THR A 61 10.19 -19.75 20.44
C THR A 61 11.60 -19.19 20.28
N GLY A 62 11.84 -17.93 20.62
CA GLY A 62 13.11 -17.24 20.39
C GLY A 62 13.47 -17.10 18.92
N ARG A 63 12.46 -17.08 18.04
CA ARG A 63 12.62 -16.95 16.59
C ARG A 63 12.35 -15.53 16.12
N VAL A 64 12.96 -15.19 14.99
CA VAL A 64 12.72 -13.89 14.32
C VAL A 64 11.42 -13.99 13.51
N LEU A 65 10.51 -13.05 13.75
CA LEU A 65 9.39 -12.77 12.87
C LEU A 65 9.57 -11.36 12.30
N SER A 66 9.86 -11.28 11.02
CA SER A 66 10.00 -10.02 10.28
C SER A 66 8.83 -9.85 9.35
N ILE A 67 8.32 -8.62 9.25
CA ILE A 67 7.24 -8.27 8.34
C ILE A 67 7.81 -7.45 7.16
N CYS A 68 7.31 -7.72 5.95
CA CYS A 68 7.77 -7.07 4.71
C CYS A 68 7.35 -5.59 4.62
N HIS A 69 7.72 -4.78 5.61
CA HIS A 69 7.60 -3.32 5.54
C HIS A 69 8.79 -2.74 4.75
N VAL A 70 8.81 -3.06 3.46
CA VAL A 70 9.93 -2.80 2.56
C VAL A 70 10.33 -1.33 2.42
N LEU A 71 9.42 -0.39 2.69
CA LEU A 71 9.69 1.04 2.59
C LEU A 71 10.76 1.52 3.57
N ARG A 72 10.91 0.85 4.72
CA ARG A 72 12.00 1.15 5.67
C ARG A 72 13.39 0.97 5.07
N TYR A 73 13.50 0.19 4.01
CA TYR A 73 14.78 -0.11 3.32
C TYR A 73 14.93 0.67 2.03
N SER A 74 13.96 1.50 1.65
CA SER A 74 14.11 2.37 0.49
C SER A 74 15.14 3.47 0.78
N PRO A 75 16.06 3.77 -0.14
CA PRO A 75 17.04 4.83 0.06
C PRO A 75 16.40 6.16 0.47
N PHE A 76 15.25 6.49 -0.09
CA PHE A 76 14.50 7.70 0.22
C PHE A 76 14.13 7.81 1.71
N PHE A 77 13.46 6.79 2.27
CA PHE A 77 13.05 6.83 3.68
C PHE A 77 14.20 6.61 4.65
N VAL A 78 15.22 5.83 4.27
CA VAL A 78 16.47 5.70 5.04
C VAL A 78 17.11 7.08 5.18
N LYS A 79 17.28 7.82 4.07
CA LYS A 79 17.87 9.15 4.08
C LYS A 79 17.04 10.16 4.87
N LEU A 80 15.73 10.12 4.71
CA LEU A 80 14.82 10.97 5.49
C LEU A 80 14.96 10.73 7.00
N LYS A 81 15.00 9.45 7.40
CA LYS A 81 15.21 9.08 8.82
C LYS A 81 16.56 9.53 9.35
N GLU A 82 17.65 9.37 8.59
CA GLU A 82 18.96 9.89 8.94
C GLU A 82 18.96 11.40 9.19
N LEU A 83 18.28 12.17 8.33
CA LEU A 83 18.18 13.63 8.48
C LEU A 83 17.41 14.01 9.74
N ILE A 84 16.32 13.31 10.05
CA ILE A 84 15.56 13.54 11.29
C ILE A 84 16.42 13.21 12.51
N ASP A 85 17.05 12.03 12.53
CA ASP A 85 17.84 11.55 13.68
C ASP A 85 19.11 12.35 13.91
N SER A 86 19.71 12.92 12.86
CA SER A 86 20.86 13.81 12.97
C SER A 86 20.51 15.19 13.54
N GLY A 87 19.22 15.51 13.70
CA GLY A 87 18.76 16.83 14.14
C GLY A 87 18.86 17.92 13.06
N ALA A 88 18.96 17.57 11.79
CA ALA A 88 19.08 18.52 10.68
C ALA A 88 17.94 19.57 10.63
N ILE A 89 16.79 19.24 11.20
CA ILE A 89 15.62 20.14 11.32
C ILE A 89 15.27 20.49 12.77
N GLY A 90 16.16 20.18 13.72
CA GLY A 90 15.88 20.29 15.15
C GLY A 90 14.96 19.17 15.65
N GLN A 91 14.13 19.46 16.65
CA GLN A 91 13.16 18.52 17.18
C GLN A 91 12.02 18.32 16.17
N LEU A 92 11.68 17.06 15.87
CA LEU A 92 10.50 16.73 15.05
C LEU A 92 9.22 17.18 15.75
N VAL A 93 8.38 17.93 15.04
CA VAL A 93 7.12 18.50 15.56
C VAL A 93 5.91 17.87 14.90
N SER A 94 5.90 17.84 13.56
CA SER A 94 4.74 17.35 12.83
C SER A 94 5.12 16.76 11.47
N ILE A 95 4.28 15.84 10.96
CA ILE A 95 4.43 15.24 9.62
C ILE A 95 3.10 15.36 8.88
N GLN A 96 3.16 15.75 7.61
CA GLN A 96 2.08 15.59 6.64
C GLN A 96 2.49 14.56 5.60
N HIS A 97 1.63 13.60 5.32
CA HIS A 97 1.92 12.51 4.41
C HIS A 97 0.75 12.27 3.46
N ILE A 98 1.05 12.04 2.19
CA ILE A 98 0.07 11.71 1.16
C ILE A 98 0.48 10.40 0.50
N GLU A 99 -0.40 9.42 0.54
CA GLU A 99 -0.37 8.21 -0.29
C GLU A 99 -1.30 8.43 -1.48
N SER A 100 -0.71 8.75 -2.62
CA SER A 100 -1.38 8.88 -3.91
C SER A 100 -1.45 7.49 -4.55
N VAL A 101 -2.65 6.88 -4.55
CA VAL A 101 -2.80 5.50 -5.05
C VAL A 101 -2.75 5.44 -6.58
N GLY A 102 -3.17 6.52 -7.27
CA GLY A 102 -3.35 6.54 -8.71
C GLY A 102 -4.71 5.94 -9.12
N TYR A 103 -5.46 6.69 -9.92
CA TYR A 103 -6.83 6.32 -10.34
C TYR A 103 -6.90 4.94 -11.04
N TRP A 104 -5.88 4.62 -11.81
CA TRP A 104 -5.76 3.38 -12.55
C TRP A 104 -5.40 2.20 -11.64
N HIS A 105 -4.53 2.40 -10.66
CA HIS A 105 -4.16 1.38 -9.67
C HIS A 105 -5.35 1.04 -8.77
N MET A 106 -6.08 2.06 -8.30
CA MET A 106 -7.32 1.83 -7.55
C MET A 106 -8.30 0.98 -8.36
N ALA A 107 -8.57 1.37 -9.60
CA ALA A 107 -9.49 0.63 -10.47
C ALA A 107 -9.06 -0.82 -10.72
N HIS A 108 -7.74 -1.07 -10.83
CA HIS A 108 -7.20 -2.42 -11.02
C HIS A 108 -7.29 -3.25 -9.74
N SER A 109 -6.67 -2.79 -8.66
CA SER A 109 -6.41 -3.63 -7.48
C SER A 109 -7.56 -3.63 -6.47
N PHE A 110 -8.19 -2.48 -6.27
CA PHE A 110 -9.13 -2.24 -5.17
C PHE A 110 -10.58 -2.09 -5.60
N VAL A 111 -10.85 -2.10 -6.91
CA VAL A 111 -12.22 -2.14 -7.48
C VAL A 111 -12.48 -3.45 -8.18
N ARG A 112 -11.58 -3.89 -9.10
CA ARG A 112 -11.73 -5.11 -9.90
C ARG A 112 -10.97 -6.31 -9.36
N GLY A 113 -9.90 -6.06 -8.62
CA GLY A 113 -8.92 -7.06 -8.18
C GLY A 113 -9.19 -7.63 -6.79
N ASN A 114 -8.21 -8.36 -6.29
CA ASN A 114 -8.31 -9.19 -5.08
C ASN A 114 -8.50 -8.39 -3.78
N TRP A 115 -8.20 -7.09 -3.78
CA TRP A 115 -8.34 -6.21 -2.62
C TRP A 115 -9.61 -5.35 -2.67
N SER A 116 -10.58 -5.74 -3.50
CA SER A 116 -11.83 -4.98 -3.67
C SER A 116 -12.80 -5.09 -2.50
N ARG A 117 -12.76 -6.22 -1.77
CA ARG A 117 -13.67 -6.48 -0.65
C ARG A 117 -12.89 -6.67 0.65
N SER A 118 -13.32 -5.95 1.68
CA SER A 118 -12.69 -6.02 3.00
C SER A 118 -12.85 -7.39 3.67
N GLU A 119 -13.92 -8.13 3.35
CA GLU A 119 -14.13 -9.48 3.88
C GLU A 119 -13.26 -10.56 3.21
N ASP A 120 -12.85 -10.35 1.96
CA ASP A 120 -12.01 -11.32 1.22
C ASP A 120 -10.51 -11.04 1.41
N SER A 121 -10.16 -9.80 1.69
CA SER A 121 -8.79 -9.34 1.95
C SER A 121 -8.72 -8.61 3.30
N CYS A 122 -8.66 -7.29 3.27
CA CYS A 122 -8.71 -6.43 4.46
C CYS A 122 -9.09 -4.99 4.06
N PRO A 123 -9.42 -4.12 5.02
CA PRO A 123 -9.67 -2.70 4.75
C PRO A 123 -8.50 -2.02 4.05
N MET A 124 -8.78 -1.02 3.21
CA MET A 124 -7.78 -0.27 2.41
C MET A 124 -6.61 0.25 3.25
N ILE A 125 -6.88 0.71 4.48
CA ILE A 125 -5.84 1.19 5.39
C ILE A 125 -4.82 0.11 5.75
N LEU A 126 -5.20 -1.15 5.78
CA LEU A 126 -4.30 -2.28 6.00
C LEU A 126 -3.70 -2.79 4.67
N ALA A 127 -4.52 -3.00 3.65
CA ALA A 127 -4.05 -3.55 2.37
C ALA A 127 -2.96 -2.69 1.72
N LYS A 128 -3.15 -1.37 1.75
CA LYS A 128 -2.26 -0.39 1.10
C LYS A 128 -1.44 0.43 2.09
N CYS A 129 -2.09 1.06 3.07
CA CYS A 129 -1.46 2.07 3.90
C CYS A 129 -0.77 1.50 5.15
N CYS A 130 -0.71 0.18 5.34
CA CYS A 130 0.13 -0.41 6.39
C CYS A 130 1.60 -0.01 6.24
N HIS A 131 2.10 0.14 5.03
CA HIS A 131 3.41 0.71 4.76
C HIS A 131 3.55 2.14 5.28
N ASP A 132 2.52 2.96 5.07
CA ASP A 132 2.54 4.38 5.41
C ASP A 132 2.46 4.58 6.91
N THR A 133 1.57 3.86 7.59
CA THR A 133 1.46 3.89 9.06
C THR A 133 2.72 3.35 9.74
N ASP A 134 3.37 2.35 9.16
CA ASP A 134 4.64 1.82 9.61
C ASP A 134 5.77 2.86 9.49
N ILE A 135 5.92 3.49 8.32
CA ILE A 135 6.91 4.53 8.08
C ILE A 135 6.68 5.73 8.99
N LEU A 136 5.46 6.19 9.14
CA LEU A 136 5.14 7.33 10.01
C LEU A 136 5.49 7.05 11.47
N THR A 137 5.21 5.84 11.96
CA THR A 137 5.59 5.39 13.31
C THR A 137 7.12 5.32 13.47
N TRP A 138 7.82 4.80 12.47
CA TRP A 138 9.27 4.72 12.48
C TRP A 138 9.94 6.11 12.44
N LEU A 139 9.43 7.03 11.62
CA LEU A 139 9.94 8.40 11.57
C LEU A 139 9.67 9.16 12.87
N ALA A 140 8.47 9.01 13.45
CA ALA A 140 8.12 9.63 14.73
C ALA A 140 8.95 9.09 15.91
N GLY A 141 9.43 7.85 15.82
CA GLY A 141 10.26 7.20 16.84
C GLY A 141 9.55 7.01 18.18
N SER A 142 8.22 6.87 18.17
CA SER A 142 7.39 6.77 19.39
C SER A 142 6.13 5.95 19.12
N SER A 143 5.48 5.48 20.17
CA SER A 143 4.19 4.79 20.09
C SER A 143 3.05 5.77 19.77
N CYS A 144 2.07 5.32 18.99
CA CYS A 144 0.86 6.09 18.71
C CYS A 144 -0.05 6.11 19.94
N ALA A 145 -0.37 7.30 20.45
CA ALA A 145 -1.23 7.51 21.61
C ALA A 145 -2.71 7.69 21.23
N ALA A 146 -2.99 8.31 20.08
CA ALA A 146 -4.36 8.54 19.62
C ALA A 146 -4.44 8.57 18.09
N VAL A 147 -5.61 8.15 17.59
CA VAL A 147 -5.93 8.16 16.16
C VAL A 147 -7.35 8.64 15.92
N SER A 148 -7.55 9.43 14.87
CA SER A 148 -8.87 9.71 14.30
C SER A 148 -8.83 9.57 12.79
N SER A 149 -9.92 9.07 12.20
CA SER A 149 -9.95 8.81 10.76
C SER A 149 -11.33 8.97 10.18
N PHE A 150 -11.39 9.47 8.94
CA PHE A 150 -12.58 9.56 8.12
C PHE A 150 -12.25 9.04 6.72
N GLY A 151 -13.09 8.16 6.19
CA GLY A 151 -12.93 7.60 4.85
C GLY A 151 -14.28 7.30 4.22
N SER A 152 -14.33 7.22 2.91
CA SER A 152 -15.54 6.89 2.17
C SER A 152 -15.25 6.19 0.85
N LEU A 153 -16.22 5.45 0.33
CA LEU A 153 -16.28 4.99 -1.05
C LEU A 153 -17.12 6.01 -1.86
N ALA A 154 -16.45 7.10 -2.25
CA ALA A 154 -17.10 8.27 -2.81
C ALA A 154 -17.53 8.09 -4.27
N HIS A 155 -16.77 7.35 -5.08
CA HIS A 155 -16.95 7.33 -6.53
C HIS A 155 -17.15 5.93 -7.13
N PHE A 156 -16.39 4.93 -6.72
CA PHE A 156 -16.40 3.59 -7.33
C PHE A 156 -17.59 2.76 -6.84
N ASN A 157 -18.81 3.22 -7.14
CA ASN A 157 -20.07 2.59 -6.73
C ASN A 157 -21.19 2.84 -7.74
N ALA A 158 -22.29 2.13 -7.62
CA ALA A 158 -23.42 2.15 -8.55
C ALA A 158 -24.12 3.52 -8.67
N ALA A 159 -24.06 4.38 -7.65
CA ALA A 159 -24.69 5.70 -7.68
C ALA A 159 -24.02 6.65 -8.71
N HIS A 160 -22.79 6.37 -9.09
CA HIS A 160 -22.03 7.16 -10.06
C HIS A 160 -21.97 6.52 -11.45
N LYS A 161 -22.72 5.42 -11.66
CA LYS A 161 -22.78 4.77 -12.96
C LYS A 161 -23.42 5.68 -14.00
N PRO A 162 -22.70 6.04 -15.10
CA PRO A 162 -23.29 6.83 -16.18
C PRO A 162 -24.40 6.06 -16.90
N ASP A 163 -25.43 6.77 -17.34
CA ASP A 163 -26.50 6.20 -18.16
C ASP A 163 -25.92 5.51 -19.41
N GLY A 164 -26.39 4.30 -19.73
CA GLY A 164 -25.91 3.53 -20.87
C GLY A 164 -24.54 2.88 -20.68
N ALA A 165 -23.94 2.93 -19.48
CA ALA A 165 -22.76 2.12 -19.17
C ALA A 165 -23.13 0.64 -19.06
N THR A 166 -22.37 -0.21 -19.77
CA THR A 166 -22.55 -1.67 -19.80
C THR A 166 -21.93 -2.33 -18.57
N GLU A 167 -22.26 -3.61 -18.30
CA GLU A 167 -21.68 -4.38 -17.22
C GLU A 167 -20.18 -4.63 -17.44
N TYR A 168 -19.82 -4.97 -18.67
CA TYR A 168 -18.42 -5.12 -19.08
C TYR A 168 -18.02 -4.04 -20.08
N CYS A 169 -16.77 -3.58 -20.01
CA CYS A 169 -16.26 -2.54 -20.90
C CYS A 169 -16.38 -2.92 -22.39
N LEU A 170 -16.24 -4.21 -22.73
CA LEU A 170 -16.27 -4.71 -24.10
C LEU A 170 -17.68 -4.97 -24.66
N ASP A 171 -18.73 -4.79 -23.88
CA ASP A 171 -20.11 -4.99 -24.34
C ASP A 171 -20.69 -3.77 -25.12
N GLY A 172 -19.81 -3.02 -25.78
CA GLY A 172 -20.20 -1.87 -26.59
C GLY A 172 -20.50 -0.61 -25.76
N CYS A 173 -19.85 -0.44 -24.61
CA CYS A 173 -20.04 0.72 -23.74
C CYS A 173 -19.88 2.04 -24.51
N MET A 174 -20.92 2.89 -24.50
CA MET A 174 -20.94 4.18 -25.19
C MET A 174 -19.94 5.20 -24.59
N HIS A 175 -19.46 4.96 -23.38
CA HIS A 175 -18.51 5.84 -22.70
C HIS A 175 -17.03 5.47 -22.94
N ARG A 176 -16.73 4.45 -23.73
CA ARG A 176 -15.38 3.92 -23.95
C ARG A 176 -14.32 4.99 -24.26
N ASP A 177 -14.69 6.02 -25.00
CA ASP A 177 -13.74 7.03 -25.47
C ASP A 177 -13.41 8.08 -24.40
N ARG A 178 -14.29 8.28 -23.42
CA ARG A 178 -14.16 9.30 -22.35
C ARG A 178 -13.96 8.73 -20.97
N CYS A 179 -14.25 7.45 -20.75
CA CYS A 179 -14.10 6.83 -19.43
C CYS A 179 -12.61 6.65 -19.09
N PRO A 180 -12.09 7.25 -18.01
CA PRO A 180 -10.70 7.09 -17.61
C PRO A 180 -10.40 5.67 -17.15
N TYR A 181 -11.40 4.91 -16.78
CA TYR A 181 -11.32 3.54 -16.26
C TYR A 181 -11.63 2.46 -17.29
N TYR A 182 -11.68 2.81 -18.59
CA TYR A 182 -11.95 1.85 -19.64
C TYR A 182 -10.87 0.76 -19.69
N ALA A 183 -11.21 -0.46 -19.33
CA ALA A 183 -10.27 -1.56 -19.11
C ALA A 183 -9.36 -1.84 -20.32
N PRO A 184 -9.88 -1.95 -21.58
CA PRO A 184 -9.00 -2.20 -22.71
C PRO A 184 -7.94 -1.13 -22.92
N ARG A 185 -8.26 0.16 -22.72
CA ARG A 185 -7.26 1.22 -22.83
C ARG A 185 -6.18 1.09 -21.76
N PHE A 186 -6.56 0.82 -20.52
CA PHE A 186 -5.59 0.64 -19.45
C PHE A 186 -4.65 -0.54 -19.75
N TYR A 187 -5.18 -1.74 -19.96
CA TYR A 187 -4.34 -2.93 -20.08
C TYR A 187 -3.56 -3.05 -21.39
N LEU A 188 -3.97 -2.34 -22.46
CA LEU A 188 -3.33 -2.45 -23.77
C LEU A 188 -2.49 -1.23 -24.16
N GLU A 189 -2.71 -0.07 -23.52
CA GLU A 189 -2.12 1.19 -23.98
C GLU A 189 -1.40 1.95 -22.86
N HIS A 190 -1.78 1.73 -21.59
CA HIS A 190 -1.20 2.49 -20.49
C HIS A 190 0.20 1.93 -20.10
N PRO A 191 1.27 2.77 -20.09
CA PRO A 191 2.63 2.30 -19.83
C PRO A 191 2.78 1.54 -18.51
N LYS A 192 2.15 2.02 -17.45
CA LYS A 192 2.18 1.40 -16.12
C LYS A 192 1.53 0.02 -16.07
N ALA A 193 0.58 -0.29 -16.96
CA ALA A 193 -0.03 -1.62 -17.00
C ALA A 193 0.98 -2.70 -17.36
N VAL A 194 1.94 -2.37 -18.24
CA VAL A 194 2.99 -3.28 -18.66
C VAL A 194 4.17 -3.26 -17.68
N SER A 195 4.69 -2.07 -17.34
CA SER A 195 5.88 -1.93 -16.49
C SER A 195 5.67 -2.49 -15.08
N ASP A 196 4.48 -2.33 -14.53
CA ASP A 196 4.17 -2.73 -13.15
C ASP A 196 3.52 -4.12 -13.08
N GLY A 197 3.48 -4.85 -14.20
CA GLY A 197 3.03 -6.24 -14.24
C GLY A 197 1.52 -6.47 -14.16
N PHE A 198 0.68 -5.42 -14.26
CA PHE A 198 -0.78 -5.57 -14.16
C PHE A 198 -1.39 -6.42 -15.27
N VAL A 199 -0.78 -6.41 -16.46
CA VAL A 199 -1.23 -7.25 -17.59
C VAL A 199 -1.11 -8.73 -17.25
N SER A 200 -0.03 -9.15 -16.57
CA SER A 200 0.20 -10.55 -16.22
C SER A 200 -0.79 -11.10 -15.20
N VAL A 201 -1.44 -10.21 -14.42
CA VAL A 201 -2.54 -10.58 -13.51
C VAL A 201 -3.83 -10.88 -14.30
N VAL A 202 -4.02 -10.19 -15.43
CA VAL A 202 -5.21 -10.39 -16.30
C VAL A 202 -5.06 -11.61 -17.19
N SER A 203 -3.86 -11.77 -17.79
CA SER A 203 -3.55 -12.89 -18.69
C SER A 203 -2.06 -13.23 -18.62
N LEU A 204 -1.73 -14.53 -18.52
CA LEU A 204 -0.35 -15.00 -18.60
C LEU A 204 0.22 -14.86 -20.02
N ASP A 205 -0.63 -14.85 -21.04
CA ASP A 205 -0.28 -14.49 -22.41
C ASP A 205 -0.51 -12.97 -22.58
N PRO A 206 0.55 -12.16 -22.76
CA PRO A 206 0.43 -10.72 -22.90
C PRO A 206 -0.05 -10.27 -24.29
N SER A 207 -0.35 -11.19 -25.20
CA SER A 207 -0.87 -10.84 -26.52
C SER A 207 -2.17 -10.06 -26.41
N ARG A 208 -2.36 -9.11 -27.33
CA ARG A 208 -3.57 -8.26 -27.37
C ARG A 208 -4.86 -9.11 -27.40
N GLU A 209 -4.84 -10.21 -28.14
CA GLU A 209 -5.99 -11.11 -28.26
C GLU A 209 -6.31 -11.80 -26.95
N ALA A 210 -5.31 -12.36 -26.27
CA ALA A 210 -5.50 -13.05 -24.99
C ALA A 210 -5.97 -12.10 -23.90
N VAL A 211 -5.41 -10.89 -23.82
CA VAL A 211 -5.85 -9.85 -22.88
C VAL A 211 -7.30 -9.45 -23.15
N LEU A 212 -7.69 -9.19 -24.41
CA LEU A 212 -9.08 -8.87 -24.75
C LEU A 212 -10.04 -10.01 -24.40
N ASN A 213 -9.67 -11.24 -24.68
CA ASN A 213 -10.46 -12.41 -24.33
C ASN A 213 -10.67 -12.53 -22.80
N ALA A 214 -9.60 -12.30 -22.02
CA ALA A 214 -9.69 -12.31 -20.56
C ALA A 214 -10.59 -11.17 -20.03
N LEU A 215 -10.57 -10.00 -20.68
CA LEU A 215 -11.41 -8.86 -20.30
C LEU A 215 -12.90 -9.01 -20.67
N GLN A 216 -13.26 -9.93 -21.55
CA GLN A 216 -14.66 -10.08 -21.99
C GLN A 216 -15.62 -10.45 -20.85
N ARG A 217 -15.19 -11.36 -19.97
CA ARG A 217 -16.01 -11.84 -18.83
C ARG A 217 -15.23 -12.00 -17.53
N GLY A 218 -13.95 -11.66 -17.53
CA GLY A 218 -13.12 -11.68 -16.34
C GLY A 218 -13.35 -10.46 -15.45
N PRO A 219 -12.95 -10.52 -14.19
CA PRO A 219 -13.19 -9.43 -13.22
C PRO A 219 -12.61 -8.09 -13.68
N TYR A 220 -11.47 -8.11 -14.33
CA TYR A 220 -10.77 -6.91 -14.78
C TYR A 220 -11.43 -6.17 -15.95
N GLY A 221 -12.38 -6.82 -16.64
CA GLY A 221 -13.19 -6.19 -17.70
C GLY A 221 -14.48 -5.53 -17.22
N ARG A 222 -14.87 -5.73 -15.94
CA ARG A 222 -16.10 -5.15 -15.36
C ARG A 222 -16.07 -3.63 -15.33
N CYS A 223 -17.24 -3.04 -15.44
CA CYS A 223 -17.43 -1.61 -15.21
C CYS A 223 -17.15 -1.29 -13.74
N ILE A 224 -16.32 -0.28 -13.47
CA ILE A 224 -15.92 0.09 -12.11
C ILE A 224 -17.06 0.58 -11.21
N TYR A 225 -18.18 0.93 -11.82
CA TYR A 225 -19.39 1.33 -11.11
C TYR A 225 -20.35 0.16 -10.81
N GLN A 226 -20.00 -1.05 -11.26
CA GLN A 226 -20.82 -2.26 -11.10
C GLN A 226 -20.00 -3.41 -10.46
N CYS A 227 -18.85 -3.10 -9.92
CA CYS A 227 -18.10 -4.00 -9.05
C CYS A 227 -18.74 -4.02 -7.66
N ASP A 228 -18.41 -5.05 -6.91
CA ASP A 228 -18.90 -5.32 -5.56
C ASP A 228 -17.87 -4.91 -4.48
N ASN A 229 -16.99 -3.98 -4.83
CA ASN A 229 -15.99 -3.41 -3.94
C ASN A 229 -16.64 -2.60 -2.81
N ASP A 230 -16.07 -2.72 -1.61
CA ASP A 230 -16.53 -2.03 -0.39
C ASP A 230 -15.42 -1.21 0.28
N VAL A 231 -14.19 -1.29 -0.20
CA VAL A 231 -13.07 -0.55 0.37
C VAL A 231 -13.14 0.94 0.02
N VAL A 232 -12.65 1.79 0.90
CA VAL A 232 -12.67 3.25 0.72
C VAL A 232 -11.76 3.67 -0.44
N ASP A 233 -12.18 4.71 -1.19
CA ASP A 233 -11.39 5.31 -2.26
C ASP A 233 -10.67 6.61 -1.85
N ASN A 234 -10.99 7.12 -0.67
CA ASN A 234 -10.27 8.20 -0.01
C ASN A 234 -10.37 8.05 1.51
N GLN A 235 -9.30 8.44 2.22
CA GLN A 235 -9.25 8.38 3.68
C GLN A 235 -8.26 9.40 4.23
N VAL A 236 -8.64 10.11 5.29
CA VAL A 236 -7.74 10.93 6.09
C VAL A 236 -7.55 10.27 7.46
N VAL A 237 -6.32 10.33 7.96
CA VAL A 237 -5.95 9.77 9.27
C VAL A 237 -5.10 10.80 10.01
N ASN A 238 -5.47 11.12 11.24
CA ASN A 238 -4.63 11.91 12.13
C ASN A 238 -4.10 11.02 13.25
N LEU A 239 -2.80 11.12 13.51
CA LEU A 239 -2.11 10.37 14.55
C LEU A 239 -1.48 11.35 15.54
N LEU A 240 -1.54 11.02 16.82
CA LEU A 240 -0.77 11.68 17.87
C LEU A 240 0.11 10.65 18.55
N TYR A 241 1.40 10.90 18.57
CA TYR A 241 2.39 10.03 19.21
C TYR A 241 2.67 10.46 20.66
N GLU A 242 3.11 9.52 21.52
CA GLU A 242 3.38 9.77 22.94
C GLU A 242 4.44 10.87 23.18
N ASN A 243 5.37 11.04 22.25
CA ASN A 243 6.38 12.12 22.30
C ASN A 243 5.85 13.48 21.82
N GLY A 244 4.55 13.60 21.54
CA GLY A 244 3.89 14.83 21.12
C GLY A 244 3.91 15.11 19.60
N VAL A 245 4.59 14.28 18.80
CA VAL A 245 4.58 14.43 17.35
C VAL A 245 3.18 14.18 16.81
N SER A 246 2.67 15.11 16.00
CA SER A 246 1.38 14.99 15.32
C SER A 246 1.57 14.66 13.84
N VAL A 247 0.69 13.81 13.30
CA VAL A 247 0.73 13.42 11.89
C VAL A 247 -0.64 13.55 11.26
N SER A 248 -0.70 14.10 10.04
CA SER A 248 -1.85 13.97 9.17
C SER A 248 -1.47 13.18 7.92
N MET A 249 -2.23 12.14 7.62
CA MET A 249 -2.06 11.29 6.44
C MET A 249 -3.31 11.34 5.59
N THR A 250 -3.14 11.45 4.28
CA THR A 250 -4.22 11.34 3.30
C THR A 250 -3.92 10.22 2.33
N MET A 251 -4.81 9.25 2.20
CA MET A 251 -4.84 8.30 1.10
C MET A 251 -5.90 8.74 0.11
N CYS A 252 -5.56 8.82 -1.18
CA CYS A 252 -6.48 9.24 -2.22
C CYS A 252 -6.29 8.43 -3.50
N ALA A 253 -7.39 7.88 -4.01
CA ALA A 253 -7.42 7.16 -5.28
C ALA A 253 -7.48 8.07 -6.51
N PHE A 254 -7.82 9.35 -6.34
CA PHE A 254 -8.08 10.29 -7.44
C PHE A 254 -6.84 11.13 -7.75
N THR A 255 -5.73 10.46 -8.01
CA THR A 255 -4.45 11.08 -8.36
C THR A 255 -3.97 10.53 -9.70
N GLU A 256 -3.22 11.34 -10.44
CA GLU A 256 -2.64 10.94 -11.73
C GLU A 256 -1.53 9.92 -11.53
N HIS A 257 -0.69 10.15 -10.50
CA HIS A 257 0.47 9.32 -10.21
C HIS A 257 0.25 8.48 -8.95
N CYS A 258 0.96 7.37 -8.89
CA CYS A 258 1.10 6.56 -7.68
C CYS A 258 2.40 7.00 -7.01
N GLU A 259 2.30 7.82 -5.96
CA GLU A 259 3.46 8.44 -5.31
C GLU A 259 3.23 8.67 -3.82
N ARG A 260 4.33 8.87 -3.09
CA ARG A 260 4.31 9.31 -1.69
C ARG A 260 4.93 10.67 -1.55
N ILE A 261 4.15 11.61 -1.04
CA ILE A 261 4.60 12.98 -0.74
C ILE A 261 4.63 13.14 0.78
N ILE A 262 5.73 13.67 1.29
CA ILE A 262 5.90 13.88 2.71
C ILE A 262 6.45 15.27 3.01
N ASN A 263 5.92 15.89 4.05
CA ASN A 263 6.39 17.16 4.59
C ASN A 263 6.66 16.97 6.09
N VAL A 264 7.91 17.10 6.48
CA VAL A 264 8.40 16.90 7.85
C VAL A 264 8.81 18.23 8.43
N MET A 265 8.17 18.65 9.50
CA MET A 265 8.35 19.95 10.12
C MET A 265 9.04 19.79 11.47
N GLY A 266 10.20 20.40 11.60
CA GLY A 266 10.98 20.44 12.82
C GLY A 266 11.04 21.85 13.42
N SER A 267 11.63 21.96 14.61
CA SER A 267 11.76 23.23 15.32
C SER A 267 12.75 24.21 14.68
N CYS A 268 13.67 23.73 13.84
CA CYS A 268 14.73 24.54 13.22
C CYS A 268 14.77 24.40 11.68
N GLY A 269 13.89 23.62 11.09
CA GLY A 269 13.89 23.37 9.66
C GLY A 269 12.69 22.55 9.19
N GLN A 270 12.64 22.34 7.89
CA GLN A 270 11.59 21.56 7.22
C GLN A 270 12.22 20.69 6.13
N ILE A 271 11.66 19.49 5.93
CA ILE A 271 12.01 18.63 4.79
C ILE A 271 10.74 18.36 4.00
N ARG A 272 10.78 18.61 2.69
CA ARG A 272 9.76 18.19 1.74
C ARG A 272 10.32 17.07 0.89
N GLY A 273 9.57 16.00 0.73
CA GLY A 273 10.01 14.85 -0.03
C GLY A 273 8.95 14.30 -0.97
N ASN A 274 9.41 13.80 -2.10
CA ASN A 274 8.61 13.00 -3.02
C ASN A 274 9.40 11.73 -3.36
N MET A 275 8.83 10.59 -3.00
CA MET A 275 9.48 9.29 -3.15
C MET A 275 9.65 8.89 -4.61
N GLU A 276 8.67 9.18 -5.47
CA GLU A 276 8.73 8.80 -6.90
C GLU A 276 9.85 9.53 -7.64
N SER A 277 10.04 10.82 -7.35
CA SER A 277 11.16 11.58 -7.88
C SER A 277 12.47 11.40 -7.10
N SER A 278 12.44 10.65 -6.00
CA SER A 278 13.57 10.42 -5.09
C SER A 278 14.24 11.72 -4.63
N THR A 279 13.44 12.76 -4.32
CA THR A 279 13.93 14.09 -3.94
C THR A 279 13.57 14.44 -2.51
N LEU A 280 14.53 15.04 -1.79
CA LEU A 280 14.35 15.66 -0.47
C LEU A 280 14.83 17.11 -0.52
N GLU A 281 13.93 18.04 -0.24
CA GLU A 281 14.22 19.46 -0.15
C GLU A 281 14.28 19.87 1.32
N ILE A 282 15.44 20.34 1.79
CA ILE A 282 15.69 20.72 3.16
C ILE A 282 15.75 22.22 3.24
N SER A 283 15.00 22.82 4.17
CA SER A 283 15.05 24.25 4.48
C SER A 283 15.56 24.42 5.91
N ASP A 284 16.65 25.14 6.08
CA ASP A 284 17.21 25.56 7.39
C ASP A 284 16.70 26.95 7.75
N PHE A 285 16.04 27.06 8.90
CA PHE A 285 15.40 28.32 9.30
C PHE A 285 16.40 29.39 9.79
N ALA A 286 17.54 28.95 10.33
CA ALA A 286 18.52 29.89 10.88
C ALA A 286 19.34 30.57 9.77
N SER A 287 19.74 29.81 8.76
CA SER A 287 20.55 30.35 7.66
C SER A 287 19.71 30.81 6.46
N GLY A 288 18.44 30.35 6.35
CA GLY A 288 17.62 30.54 5.16
C GLY A 288 18.06 29.68 3.96
N ASN A 289 18.98 28.75 4.15
CA ASN A 289 19.49 27.93 3.08
C ASN A 289 18.48 26.86 2.68
N HIS A 290 18.47 26.53 1.37
CA HIS A 290 17.72 25.43 0.78
C HIS A 290 18.68 24.45 0.11
N THR A 291 18.50 23.16 0.38
CA THR A 291 19.32 22.09 -0.20
C THR A 291 18.39 21.04 -0.78
N THR A 292 18.62 20.66 -2.04
CA THR A 292 17.91 19.52 -2.66
C THR A 292 18.86 18.34 -2.74
N LEU A 293 18.41 17.20 -2.22
CA LEU A 293 19.09 15.92 -2.32
C LEU A 293 18.34 15.03 -3.30
N HIS A 294 19.07 14.41 -4.22
CA HIS A 294 18.57 13.28 -5.03
C HIS A 294 19.08 12.00 -4.40
N VAL A 295 18.17 11.14 -3.98
CA VAL A 295 18.48 9.91 -3.25
C VAL A 295 18.42 8.73 -4.21
N HIS A 296 19.52 7.98 -4.34
CA HIS A 296 19.64 6.86 -5.29
C HIS A 296 19.96 5.55 -4.58
#